data_63239d718e504c783170d00aac1e2040
#
_entry.id   63239d718e504c783170d00aac1e2040
#
_cell.length_a   1.000
_cell.length_b   1.000
_cell.length_c   1.000
_cell.angle_alpha   90.00
_cell.angle_beta   90.00
_cell.angle_gamma   90.00
#
_symmetry.space_group_name_H-M   'P 1'
#
loop_
_entity.id
_entity.type
_entity.pdbx_description
1 polymer ?
#
loop_
_entity_poly.entity_id
_entity_poly.type
_entity_poly.pdbx_seq_one_letter_code
_entity_poly.pdbx_strand_id
1 'polypeptide(L)'
;MTIYSVDLDELDAVITRMGKFDAALDEHMAKLDARIKRLHNTWSGDAAIAQKAEHDKWMQAAREMRQAMATMRSAGTTAHANYSRAIAANGTMWDGV
;
A
#
# COMPACT_ATOMS: atom_id res chain seq x y z
N MET A 1 -10.84 -25.57 -17.90
CA MET A 1 -11.52 -24.35 -18.22
C MET A 1 -11.07 -23.21 -17.31
N THR A 2 -10.74 -22.09 -17.89
CA THR A 2 -10.03 -21.03 -17.18
C THR A 2 -10.86 -19.76 -16.93
N ILE A 3 -12.20 -19.81 -17.12
CA ILE A 3 -13.09 -18.65 -17.00
C ILE A 3 -12.97 -17.98 -15.62
N TYR A 4 -12.75 -18.76 -14.58
CA TYR A 4 -12.62 -18.28 -13.21
C TYR A 4 -11.21 -18.44 -12.66
N SER A 5 -10.22 -18.75 -13.52
CA SER A 5 -8.85 -18.86 -13.03
C SER A 5 -8.31 -17.47 -12.72
N VAL A 6 -7.68 -17.36 -11.57
CA VAL A 6 -6.94 -16.16 -11.16
C VAL A 6 -5.51 -16.33 -11.65
N ASP A 7 -4.99 -15.32 -12.33
CA ASP A 7 -3.57 -15.28 -12.67
C ASP A 7 -2.77 -14.95 -11.42
N LEU A 8 -2.24 -15.97 -10.77
CA LEU A 8 -1.49 -15.83 -9.52
C LEU A 8 -0.20 -15.07 -9.70
N ASP A 9 0.45 -15.19 -10.85
CA ASP A 9 1.67 -14.44 -11.12
C ASP A 9 1.36 -12.95 -11.25
N GLU A 10 0.26 -12.61 -11.89
CA GLU A 10 -0.17 -11.22 -12.02
C GLU A 10 -0.59 -10.64 -10.66
N LEU A 11 -1.31 -11.42 -9.85
CA LEU A 11 -1.68 -11.01 -8.50
C LEU A 11 -0.44 -10.74 -7.65
N ASP A 12 0.55 -11.62 -7.70
CA ASP A 12 1.82 -11.44 -6.99
C ASP A 12 2.54 -10.18 -7.47
N ALA A 13 2.55 -9.93 -8.78
CA ALA A 13 3.14 -8.72 -9.35
C ALA A 13 2.45 -7.45 -8.85
N VAL A 14 1.12 -7.47 -8.73
CA VAL A 14 0.36 -6.33 -8.18
C VAL A 14 0.70 -6.11 -6.72
N ILE A 15 0.75 -7.16 -5.91
CA ILE A 15 1.13 -7.08 -4.49
C ILE A 15 2.53 -6.48 -4.35
N THR A 16 3.47 -6.91 -5.18
CA THR A 16 4.84 -6.39 -5.18
C THR A 16 4.86 -4.90 -5.53
N ARG A 17 4.11 -4.49 -6.56
CA ARG A 17 4.01 -3.07 -6.94
C ARG A 17 3.40 -2.22 -5.85
N MET A 18 2.40 -2.72 -5.14
CA MET A 18 1.80 -2.03 -4.00
C MET A 18 2.83 -1.80 -2.89
N GLY A 19 3.68 -2.78 -2.63
CA GLY A 19 4.76 -2.65 -1.66
C GLY A 19 5.78 -1.58 -2.04
N LYS A 20 6.17 -1.54 -3.31
CA LYS A 20 7.08 -0.51 -3.83
C LYS A 20 6.46 0.87 -3.78
N PHE A 21 5.17 0.98 -4.11
CA PHE A 21 4.44 2.25 -4.02
C PHE A 21 4.38 2.75 -2.58
N ASP A 22 4.08 1.87 -1.62
CA ASP A 22 4.04 2.23 -0.21
C ASP A 22 5.40 2.74 0.28
N ALA A 23 6.48 2.07 -0.07
CA ALA A 23 7.83 2.49 0.28
C ALA A 23 8.20 3.85 -0.34
N ALA A 24 7.82 4.07 -1.61
CA ALA A 24 8.05 5.34 -2.29
C ALA A 24 7.23 6.46 -1.65
N LEU A 25 5.99 6.20 -1.29
CA LEU A 25 5.13 7.17 -0.61
C LEU A 25 5.73 7.58 0.74
N ASP A 26 6.21 6.60 1.52
CA ASP A 26 6.86 6.86 2.80
C ASP A 26 8.08 7.79 2.63
N GLU A 27 8.93 7.50 1.66
CA GLU A 27 10.11 8.30 1.37
C GLU A 27 9.74 9.72 0.95
N HIS A 28 8.76 9.88 0.04
CA HIS A 28 8.30 11.19 -0.41
C HIS A 28 7.69 11.99 0.72
N MET A 29 6.91 11.37 1.59
CA MET A 29 6.30 12.05 2.73
C MET A 29 7.36 12.50 3.73
N ALA A 30 8.39 11.70 3.98
CA ALA A 30 9.50 12.07 4.86
C ALA A 30 10.27 13.28 4.31
N LYS A 31 10.53 13.30 3.00
CA LYS A 31 11.18 14.44 2.34
C LYS A 31 10.33 15.70 2.39
N LEU A 32 9.04 15.57 2.16
CA LEU A 32 8.12 16.69 2.24
C LEU A 32 8.07 17.27 3.64
N ASP A 33 7.96 16.41 4.65
CA ASP A 33 7.97 16.81 6.06
C ASP A 33 9.23 17.60 6.40
N ALA A 34 10.39 17.13 5.97
CA ALA A 34 11.66 17.82 6.21
C ALA A 34 11.72 19.19 5.54
N ARG A 35 11.20 19.30 4.31
CA ARG A 35 11.14 20.58 3.58
C ARG A 35 10.20 21.56 4.25
N ILE A 36 9.04 21.12 4.69
CA ILE A 36 8.06 21.97 5.38
C ILE A 36 8.64 22.46 6.70
N LYS A 37 9.31 21.62 7.48
CA LYS A 37 9.97 22.03 8.73
C LYS A 37 11.01 23.11 8.49
N ARG A 38 11.78 23.02 7.39
CA ARG A 38 12.75 24.07 7.04
C ARG A 38 12.07 25.38 6.67
N LEU A 39 10.97 25.32 5.92
CA LEU A 39 10.20 26.50 5.55
C LEU A 39 9.58 27.18 6.78
N HIS A 40 9.13 26.41 7.76
CA HIS A 40 8.57 26.96 8.99
C HIS A 40 9.54 27.87 9.73
N ASN A 41 10.84 27.64 9.62
CA ASN A 41 11.84 28.50 10.25
C ASN A 41 11.87 29.91 9.66
N THR A 42 11.33 30.11 8.46
CA THR A 42 11.30 31.38 7.76
C THR A 42 9.93 32.05 7.75
N TRP A 43 8.89 31.34 8.19
CA TRP A 43 7.52 31.85 8.21
C TRP A 43 7.22 32.50 9.56
N SER A 44 6.44 33.57 9.51
CA SER A 44 6.04 34.30 10.73
C SER A 44 4.61 33.93 11.14
N GLY A 45 4.41 33.85 12.44
CA GLY A 45 3.16 33.93 13.17
C GLY A 45 2.03 33.08 12.57
N ASP A 46 0.97 33.74 12.13
CA ASP A 46 -0.27 33.11 11.69
C ASP A 46 -0.09 32.22 10.46
N ALA A 47 0.81 32.60 9.55
CA ALA A 47 1.10 31.79 8.36
C ALA A 47 1.74 30.45 8.73
N ALA A 48 2.65 30.45 9.70
CA ALA A 48 3.29 29.23 10.18
C ALA A 48 2.28 28.30 10.86
N ILE A 49 1.37 28.84 11.66
CA ILE A 49 0.32 28.08 12.34
C ILE A 49 -0.63 27.44 11.32
N ALA A 50 -1.10 28.23 10.35
CA ALA A 50 -2.00 27.74 9.31
C ALA A 50 -1.36 26.63 8.48
N GLN A 51 -0.09 26.79 8.09
CA GLN A 51 0.63 25.80 7.33
C GLN A 51 0.84 24.51 8.11
N LYS A 52 1.18 24.62 9.39
CA LYS A 52 1.35 23.46 10.25
C LYS A 52 0.06 22.65 10.34
N ALA A 53 -1.07 23.32 10.49
CA ALA A 53 -2.38 22.65 10.56
C ALA A 53 -2.69 21.89 9.26
N GLU A 54 -2.44 22.50 8.10
CA GLU A 54 -2.63 21.84 6.80
C GLU A 54 -1.66 20.67 6.62
N HIS A 55 -0.40 20.86 6.97
CA HIS A 55 0.61 19.80 6.89
C HIS A 55 0.24 18.60 7.76
N ASP A 56 -0.22 18.84 8.98
CA ASP A 56 -0.64 17.78 9.89
C ASP A 56 -1.81 16.99 9.31
N LYS A 57 -2.76 17.65 8.63
CA LYS A 57 -3.86 16.98 7.93
C LYS A 57 -3.35 16.10 6.79
N TRP A 58 -2.41 16.59 5.99
CA TRP A 58 -1.84 15.83 4.89
C TRP A 58 -1.07 14.61 5.38
N MET A 59 -0.31 14.77 6.45
CA MET A 59 0.43 13.67 7.05
C MET A 59 -0.52 12.60 7.61
N GLN A 60 -1.63 13.03 8.21
CA GLN A 60 -2.66 12.11 8.69
C GLN A 60 -3.30 11.34 7.53
N ALA A 61 -3.67 12.04 6.46
CA ALA A 61 -4.23 11.41 5.27
C ALA A 61 -3.26 10.40 4.65
N ALA A 62 -1.97 10.73 4.60
CA ALA A 62 -0.95 9.83 4.10
C ALA A 62 -0.81 8.57 4.96
N ARG A 63 -0.86 8.72 6.28
CA ARG A 63 -0.84 7.56 7.20
C ARG A 63 -2.05 6.66 6.98
N GLU A 64 -3.23 7.24 6.82
CA GLU A 64 -4.46 6.48 6.56
C GLU A 64 -4.38 5.75 5.23
N MET A 65 -3.85 6.39 4.19
CA MET A 65 -3.65 5.77 2.88
C MET A 65 -2.69 4.59 2.98
N ARG A 66 -1.56 4.75 3.66
CA ARG A 66 -0.58 3.68 3.84
C ARG A 66 -1.19 2.51 4.60
N GLN A 67 -2.00 2.78 5.62
CA GLN A 67 -2.68 1.75 6.38
C GLN A 67 -3.69 0.99 5.51
N ALA A 68 -4.46 1.69 4.69
CA ALA A 68 -5.37 1.07 3.74
C ALA A 68 -4.64 0.21 2.73
N MET A 69 -3.50 0.66 2.22
CA MET A 69 -2.68 -0.11 1.30
C MET A 69 -2.09 -1.36 1.95
N ALA A 70 -1.65 -1.27 3.20
CA ALA A 70 -1.16 -2.42 3.95
C ALA A 70 -2.26 -3.47 4.12
N THR A 71 -3.49 -3.04 4.41
CA THR A 71 -4.65 -3.92 4.49
C THR A 71 -4.94 -4.60 3.15
N MET A 72 -4.89 -3.85 2.06
CA MET A 72 -5.11 -4.41 0.71
C MET A 72 -4.02 -5.42 0.34
N ARG A 73 -2.76 -5.14 0.64
CA ARG A 73 -1.65 -6.06 0.39
C ARG A 73 -1.82 -7.34 1.18
N SER A 74 -2.21 -7.24 2.44
CA SER A 74 -2.46 -8.40 3.31
C SER A 74 -3.60 -9.25 2.75
N ALA A 75 -4.68 -8.62 2.34
CA ALA A 75 -5.81 -9.31 1.71
C ALA A 75 -5.41 -10.01 0.41
N GLY A 76 -4.60 -9.33 -0.41
CA GLY A 76 -4.08 -9.89 -1.66
C GLY A 76 -3.17 -11.10 -1.41
N THR A 77 -2.29 -11.01 -0.43
CA THR A 77 -1.41 -12.11 -0.04
C THR A 77 -2.20 -13.31 0.45
N THR A 78 -3.23 -13.07 1.27
CA THR A 78 -4.12 -14.14 1.75
C THR A 78 -4.88 -14.77 0.59
N ALA A 79 -5.42 -13.98 -0.32
CA ALA A 79 -6.13 -14.47 -1.50
C ALA A 79 -5.21 -15.32 -2.38
N HIS A 80 -3.97 -14.86 -2.61
CA HIS A 80 -2.98 -15.62 -3.37
C HIS A 80 -2.73 -16.99 -2.74
N ALA A 81 -2.51 -17.04 -1.43
CA ALA A 81 -2.29 -18.29 -0.72
C ALA A 81 -3.50 -19.22 -0.81
N ASN A 82 -4.71 -18.67 -0.66
CA ASN A 82 -5.94 -19.45 -0.74
C ASN A 82 -6.16 -20.05 -2.14
N TYR A 83 -5.95 -19.25 -3.18
CA TYR A 83 -6.08 -19.74 -4.56
C TYR A 83 -5.01 -20.77 -4.89
N SER A 84 -3.78 -20.58 -4.45
CA SER A 84 -2.70 -21.56 -4.64
C SER A 84 -3.04 -22.89 -4.01
N ARG A 85 -3.58 -22.88 -2.80
CA ARG A 85 -4.01 -24.10 -2.11
C ARG A 85 -5.19 -24.78 -2.81
N ALA A 86 -6.15 -23.98 -3.28
CA ALA A 86 -7.32 -24.51 -4.00
C ALA A 86 -6.90 -25.19 -5.30
N ILE A 87 -5.99 -24.58 -6.05
CA ILE A 87 -5.47 -25.17 -7.29
C ILE A 87 -4.73 -26.47 -6.98
N ALA A 88 -3.89 -26.50 -5.97
CA ALA A 88 -3.17 -27.70 -5.55
C ALA A 88 -4.14 -28.81 -5.11
N ALA A 89 -5.15 -28.48 -4.32
CA ALA A 89 -6.16 -29.45 -3.88
C ALA A 89 -6.95 -30.02 -5.05
N ASN A 90 -7.35 -29.17 -5.99
CA ASN A 90 -8.06 -29.62 -7.19
C ASN A 90 -7.19 -30.53 -8.06
N GLY A 91 -5.92 -30.20 -8.22
CA GLY A 91 -4.98 -31.04 -8.94
C GLY A 91 -4.82 -32.41 -8.29
N THR A 92 -4.70 -32.44 -6.96
CA THR A 92 -4.60 -33.69 -6.20
C THR A 92 -5.86 -34.53 -6.34
N MET A 93 -7.04 -33.91 -6.30
CA MET A 93 -8.30 -34.62 -6.51
C MET A 93 -8.36 -35.27 -7.88
N TRP A 94 -7.98 -34.59 -8.93
CA TRP A 94 -7.96 -35.12 -10.28
C TRP A 94 -6.94 -36.23 -10.44
N ASP A 95 -5.76 -36.09 -9.87
CA ASP A 95 -4.70 -37.09 -9.93
C ASP A 95 -5.05 -38.37 -9.14
N GLY A 96 -5.91 -38.23 -8.15
CA GLY A 96 -6.36 -39.34 -7.30
C GLY A 96 -7.47 -40.19 -7.90
N VAL A 97 -7.99 -39.79 -9.06
CA VAL A 97 -9.02 -40.53 -9.80
C VAL A 97 -8.38 -41.45 -10.84
#